data_933ffeb29109fc5e52b70a7ddc30267b
#
_entry.id   933ffeb29109fc5e52b70a7ddc30267b
#
_cell.length_a   1.000
_cell.length_b   1.000
_cell.length_c   1.000
_cell.angle_alpha   90.00
_cell.angle_beta   90.00
_cell.angle_gamma   90.00
#
_symmetry.space_group_name_H-M   'P 1'
#
loop_
_entity.id
_entity.type
_entity.pdbx_description
1 polymer ?
#
loop_
_entity_poly.entity_id
_entity_poly.type
_entity_poly.pdbx_seq_one_letter_code
_entity_poly.pdbx_strand_id
1 'polypeptide(L)'
;STVFTGMRFENPFLLASAPPTESEANILRAYEAGWGGVVTKTIGLHPVANVRGPKTKFLRVDNGGSRLSMARRPDSTLMASWNWELISDKPLDWWIPRLEAVKKAFPHRVLVASIMAGSGSDKELENWQVLTRAVQDAGVDAVELNFSCPHMDRIDMGSNIGKDKVLCSISTQAVKEVARIPVWVKLT
;
A
#
# COMPACT_ATOMS: atom_id res chain seq x y z
N SER A 1 -11.81 -11.35 17.67
CA SER A 1 -11.06 -10.08 17.53
C SER A 1 -9.59 -10.29 17.89
N THR A 2 -8.71 -9.53 17.30
CA THR A 2 -7.29 -9.48 17.65
C THR A 2 -6.84 -8.05 17.89
N VAL A 3 -5.72 -7.86 18.60
CA VAL A 3 -5.14 -6.53 18.87
C VAL A 3 -3.73 -6.51 18.29
N PHE A 4 -3.41 -5.47 17.52
CA PHE A 4 -2.08 -5.25 16.98
C PHE A 4 -1.78 -3.74 16.96
N THR A 5 -0.60 -3.36 17.45
CA THR A 5 -0.14 -1.96 17.60
C THR A 5 -1.17 -1.03 18.29
N GLY A 6 -1.88 -1.56 19.30
CA GLY A 6 -2.92 -0.83 20.04
C GLY A 6 -4.30 -0.77 19.36
N MET A 7 -4.41 -1.21 18.12
CA MET A 7 -5.67 -1.23 17.37
C MET A 7 -6.38 -2.57 17.49
N ARG A 8 -7.71 -2.54 17.57
CA ARG A 8 -8.55 -3.73 17.62
C ARG A 8 -9.10 -4.05 16.24
N PHE A 9 -8.84 -5.27 15.77
CA PHE A 9 -9.36 -5.83 14.52
C PHE A 9 -10.47 -6.83 14.81
N GLU A 10 -11.49 -6.92 13.97
CA GLU A 10 -12.51 -7.95 14.07
C GLU A 10 -11.95 -9.37 13.94
N ASN A 11 -10.98 -9.51 13.05
CA ASN A 11 -10.24 -10.75 12.81
C ASN A 11 -8.81 -10.41 12.35
N PRO A 12 -7.88 -11.38 12.31
CA PRO A 12 -6.47 -11.12 11.96
C PRO A 12 -6.20 -10.93 10.46
N PHE A 13 -7.22 -10.93 9.60
CA PHE A 13 -7.04 -10.82 8.15
C PHE A 13 -7.07 -9.37 7.71
N LEU A 14 -5.94 -8.90 7.20
CA LEU A 14 -5.74 -7.55 6.69
C LEU A 14 -5.52 -7.62 5.17
N LEU A 15 -6.34 -6.89 4.40
CA LEU A 15 -6.16 -6.79 2.95
C LEU A 15 -5.01 -5.83 2.65
N ALA A 16 -3.95 -6.35 2.05
CA ALA A 16 -2.73 -5.60 1.77
C ALA A 16 -2.90 -4.55 0.65
N SER A 17 -1.99 -3.57 0.65
CA SER A 17 -1.88 -2.55 -0.41
C SER A 17 -1.67 -3.21 -1.78
N ALA A 18 -2.69 -3.16 -2.63
CA ALA A 18 -2.72 -3.79 -3.95
C ALA A 18 -3.88 -3.22 -4.80
N PRO A 19 -4.07 -3.63 -6.07
CA PRO A 19 -5.23 -3.20 -6.87
C PRO A 19 -6.60 -3.35 -6.18
N PRO A 20 -6.85 -4.41 -5.39
CA PRO A 20 -8.13 -4.51 -4.66
C PRO A 20 -8.40 -3.40 -3.65
N THR A 21 -7.41 -2.54 -3.33
CA THR A 21 -7.55 -1.43 -2.37
C THR A 21 -7.28 -0.06 -3.01
N GLU A 22 -7.44 0.05 -4.35
CA GLU A 22 -7.12 1.25 -5.11
C GLU A 22 -8.25 2.30 -5.17
N SER A 23 -9.37 2.03 -4.52
CA SER A 23 -10.51 2.95 -4.48
C SER A 23 -11.37 2.74 -3.23
N GLU A 24 -12.13 3.80 -2.86
CA GLU A 24 -13.14 3.74 -1.82
C GLU A 24 -14.10 2.55 -2.00
N ALA A 25 -14.69 2.40 -3.20
CA ALA A 25 -15.63 1.34 -3.49
C ALA A 25 -15.03 -0.07 -3.29
N ASN A 26 -13.75 -0.24 -3.59
CA ASN A 26 -13.06 -1.51 -3.36
C ASN A 26 -12.85 -1.78 -1.86
N ILE A 27 -12.47 -0.75 -1.11
CA ILE A 27 -12.27 -0.85 0.34
C ILE A 27 -13.58 -1.16 1.06
N LEU A 28 -14.68 -0.48 0.69
CA LEU A 28 -16.01 -0.76 1.24
C LEU A 28 -16.43 -2.20 1.00
N ARG A 29 -16.28 -2.71 -0.23
CA ARG A 29 -16.53 -4.12 -0.55
C ARG A 29 -15.67 -5.10 0.24
N ALA A 30 -14.42 -4.74 0.52
CA ALA A 30 -13.56 -5.58 1.37
C ALA A 30 -14.10 -5.69 2.80
N TYR A 31 -14.57 -4.59 3.38
CA TYR A 31 -15.19 -4.64 4.70
C TYR A 31 -16.53 -5.40 4.71
N GLU A 32 -17.36 -5.23 3.69
CA GLU A 32 -18.60 -6.01 3.50
C GLU A 32 -18.30 -7.51 3.37
N ALA A 33 -17.19 -7.87 2.72
CA ALA A 33 -16.72 -9.25 2.61
C ALA A 33 -16.09 -9.80 3.90
N GLY A 34 -15.98 -9.00 4.97
CA GLY A 34 -15.54 -9.45 6.29
C GLY A 34 -14.05 -9.28 6.58
N TRP A 35 -13.27 -8.54 5.76
CA TRP A 35 -11.88 -8.26 6.08
C TRP A 35 -11.76 -7.47 7.39
N GLY A 36 -10.85 -7.89 8.29
CA GLY A 36 -10.63 -7.27 9.59
C GLY A 36 -10.03 -5.87 9.51
N GLY A 37 -9.33 -5.57 8.44
CA GLY A 37 -8.77 -4.25 8.13
C GLY A 37 -8.31 -4.19 6.67
N VAL A 38 -7.99 -2.98 6.20
CA VAL A 38 -7.52 -2.73 4.83
C VAL A 38 -6.35 -1.76 4.85
N VAL A 39 -5.33 -2.05 4.03
CA VAL A 39 -4.26 -1.13 3.68
C VAL A 39 -4.55 -0.57 2.29
N THR A 40 -4.60 0.75 2.14
CA THR A 40 -4.88 1.39 0.85
C THR A 40 -3.81 1.08 -0.20
N LYS A 41 -4.15 1.18 -1.49
CA LYS A 41 -3.14 1.33 -2.53
C LYS A 41 -2.21 2.48 -2.14
N THR A 42 -0.90 2.30 -2.30
CA THR A 42 0.09 3.28 -1.86
C THR A 42 -0.15 4.66 -2.48
N ILE A 43 -0.22 5.67 -1.64
CA ILE A 43 -0.51 7.06 -1.98
C ILE A 43 0.80 7.84 -2.05
N GLY A 44 1.02 8.55 -3.16
CA GLY A 44 2.06 9.57 -3.29
C GLY A 44 1.47 10.97 -3.32
N LEU A 45 2.29 11.99 -3.17
CA LEU A 45 1.84 13.39 -3.32
C LEU A 45 1.30 13.67 -4.72
N HIS A 46 1.98 13.12 -5.72
CA HIS A 46 1.62 13.28 -7.13
C HIS A 46 1.22 11.93 -7.72
N PRO A 47 0.30 11.94 -8.70
CA PRO A 47 -0.08 10.72 -9.39
C PRO A 47 1.10 10.15 -10.16
N VAL A 48 1.23 8.83 -10.13
CA VAL A 48 2.23 8.10 -10.92
C VAL A 48 1.51 7.40 -12.07
N ALA A 49 1.95 7.67 -13.29
CA ALA A 49 1.42 6.99 -14.46
C ALA A 49 1.67 5.47 -14.35
N ASN A 50 0.59 4.72 -14.18
CA ASN A 50 0.68 3.29 -14.04
C ASN A 50 0.89 2.60 -15.40
N VAL A 51 1.39 1.35 -15.38
CA VAL A 51 1.60 0.58 -16.62
C VAL A 51 0.29 0.39 -17.38
N ARG A 52 0.36 0.48 -18.70
CA ARG A 52 -0.78 0.20 -19.59
C ARG A 52 -0.88 -1.31 -19.84
N GLY A 53 -2.11 -1.81 -19.93
CA GLY A 53 -2.39 -3.21 -20.24
C GLY A 53 -2.58 -4.10 -19.01
N PRO A 54 -2.57 -5.43 -19.19
CA PRO A 54 -2.76 -6.38 -18.10
C PRO A 54 -1.64 -6.27 -17.06
N LYS A 55 -1.98 -5.85 -15.86
CA LYS A 55 -1.04 -5.65 -14.75
C LYS A 55 -0.67 -6.96 -14.04
N THR A 56 -1.51 -7.96 -14.16
CA THR A 56 -1.31 -9.29 -13.56
C THR A 56 -1.25 -10.34 -14.64
N LYS A 57 -0.30 -11.25 -14.53
CA LYS A 57 -0.13 -12.41 -15.39
C LYS A 57 -0.06 -13.67 -14.56
N PHE A 58 -0.60 -14.76 -15.11
CA PHE A 58 -0.57 -16.08 -14.50
C PHE A 58 0.33 -16.99 -15.30
N LEU A 59 1.14 -17.79 -14.62
CA LEU A 59 2.08 -18.71 -15.21
C LEU A 59 1.63 -20.14 -14.91
N ARG A 60 1.59 -20.96 -15.94
CA ARG A 60 1.42 -22.40 -15.84
C ARG A 60 2.72 -23.10 -16.15
N VAL A 61 2.91 -24.24 -15.51
CA VAL A 61 3.95 -25.20 -15.91
C VAL A 61 3.25 -26.37 -16.59
N ASP A 62 3.77 -26.85 -17.70
CA ASP A 62 3.26 -28.04 -18.36
C ASP A 62 3.47 -29.30 -17.48
N ASN A 63 2.80 -30.40 -17.83
CA ASN A 63 2.87 -31.65 -17.08
C ASN A 63 4.27 -32.26 -16.93
N GLY A 64 5.26 -31.76 -17.69
CA GLY A 64 6.68 -32.15 -17.60
C GLY A 64 7.55 -31.18 -16.83
N GLY A 65 7.00 -30.05 -16.35
CA GLY A 65 7.78 -29.01 -15.66
C GLY A 65 8.73 -28.20 -16.53
N SER A 66 8.71 -28.42 -17.84
CA SER A 66 9.71 -27.90 -18.79
C SER A 66 9.27 -26.65 -19.54
N ARG A 67 7.99 -26.29 -19.54
CA ARG A 67 7.47 -25.11 -20.23
C ARG A 67 6.60 -24.25 -19.33
N LEU A 68 6.98 -22.97 -19.25
CA LEU A 68 6.12 -21.92 -18.70
C LEU A 68 5.24 -21.36 -19.80
N SER A 69 3.94 -21.32 -19.56
CA SER A 69 2.97 -20.68 -20.46
C SER A 69 2.19 -19.61 -19.73
N MET A 70 1.77 -18.59 -20.47
CA MET A 70 0.93 -17.52 -19.92
C MET A 70 -0.54 -17.95 -19.91
N ALA A 71 -1.19 -17.85 -18.76
CA ALA A 71 -2.62 -18.07 -18.63
C ALA A 71 -3.36 -16.73 -18.49
N ARG A 72 -4.55 -16.63 -19.08
CA ARG A 72 -5.41 -15.44 -18.95
C ARG A 72 -6.22 -15.46 -17.64
N ARG A 73 -6.44 -16.61 -17.07
CA ARG A 73 -7.19 -16.81 -15.82
C ARG A 73 -6.51 -17.87 -14.95
N PRO A 74 -6.58 -17.72 -13.62
CA PRO A 74 -6.11 -18.77 -12.73
C PRO A 74 -6.97 -20.03 -12.87
N ASP A 75 -6.34 -21.17 -12.82
CA ASP A 75 -6.97 -22.49 -12.73
C ASP A 75 -6.12 -23.43 -11.86
N SER A 76 -6.54 -24.71 -11.77
CA SER A 76 -5.87 -25.71 -10.94
C SER A 76 -4.42 -26.05 -11.35
N THR A 77 -3.99 -25.61 -12.54
CA THR A 77 -2.62 -25.81 -13.04
C THR A 77 -1.74 -24.58 -12.83
N LEU A 78 -2.24 -23.56 -12.14
CA LEU A 78 -1.50 -22.34 -11.88
C LEU A 78 -0.33 -22.61 -10.92
N MET A 79 0.88 -22.26 -11.34
CA MET A 79 2.10 -22.40 -10.55
C MET A 79 2.57 -21.07 -9.96
N ALA A 80 2.31 -19.95 -10.64
CA ALA A 80 2.72 -18.63 -10.18
C ALA A 80 1.83 -17.53 -10.76
N SER A 81 1.81 -16.40 -10.09
CA SER A 81 1.30 -15.15 -10.63
C SER A 81 2.40 -14.10 -10.60
N TRP A 82 2.33 -13.18 -11.53
CA TRP A 82 3.22 -12.04 -11.61
C TRP A 82 2.42 -10.76 -11.77
N ASN A 83 2.83 -9.75 -11.05
CA ASN A 83 2.18 -8.45 -11.05
C ASN A 83 3.21 -7.36 -11.37
N TRP A 84 2.84 -6.46 -12.27
CA TRP A 84 3.59 -5.26 -12.55
C TRP A 84 2.71 -4.05 -12.32
N GLU A 85 2.81 -3.48 -11.15
CA GLU A 85 2.01 -2.35 -10.78
C GLU A 85 2.79 -1.36 -9.92
N LEU A 86 2.57 -0.09 -10.19
CA LEU A 86 3.15 1.02 -9.45
C LEU A 86 2.22 1.43 -8.29
N ILE A 87 2.56 2.51 -7.62
CA ILE A 87 1.69 3.14 -6.61
C ILE A 87 0.44 3.73 -7.28
N SER A 88 -0.42 4.36 -6.49
CA SER A 88 -1.66 4.95 -6.99
C SER A 88 -1.40 5.97 -8.12
N ASP A 89 -2.22 5.90 -9.16
CA ASP A 89 -2.30 6.90 -10.22
C ASP A 89 -3.21 8.09 -9.86
N LYS A 90 -3.68 8.15 -8.61
CA LYS A 90 -4.51 9.23 -8.08
C LYS A 90 -3.69 10.10 -7.15
N PRO A 91 -3.85 11.43 -7.20
CA PRO A 91 -3.17 12.36 -6.31
C PRO A 91 -3.72 12.30 -4.88
N LEU A 92 -2.98 12.90 -3.95
CA LEU A 92 -3.35 12.90 -2.53
C LEU A 92 -4.74 13.52 -2.28
N ASP A 93 -5.05 14.64 -2.91
CA ASP A 93 -6.33 15.35 -2.78
C ASP A 93 -7.54 14.54 -3.29
N TRP A 94 -7.32 13.62 -4.22
CA TRP A 94 -8.33 12.65 -4.61
C TRP A 94 -8.60 11.62 -3.50
N TRP A 95 -7.55 11.22 -2.77
CA TRP A 95 -7.64 10.21 -1.72
C TRP A 95 -8.33 10.73 -0.46
N ILE A 96 -8.01 11.96 0.00
CA ILE A 96 -8.46 12.48 1.30
C ILE A 96 -9.98 12.34 1.52
N PRO A 97 -10.87 12.89 0.68
CA PRO A 97 -12.30 12.78 0.92
C PRO A 97 -12.81 11.34 0.88
N ARG A 98 -12.10 10.45 0.22
CA ARG A 98 -12.45 9.02 0.13
C ARG A 98 -12.05 8.24 1.38
N LEU A 99 -10.91 8.57 1.98
CA LEU A 99 -10.52 8.01 3.28
C LEU A 99 -11.52 8.42 4.35
N GLU A 100 -11.92 9.70 4.39
CA GLU A 100 -12.95 10.21 5.28
C GLU A 100 -14.29 9.47 5.09
N ALA A 101 -14.72 9.28 3.84
CA ALA A 101 -15.96 8.56 3.52
C ALA A 101 -15.91 7.09 3.99
N VAL A 102 -14.78 6.40 3.77
CA VAL A 102 -14.58 5.03 4.26
C VAL A 102 -14.68 4.98 5.79
N LYS A 103 -14.01 5.87 6.49
CA LYS A 103 -14.04 5.91 7.97
C LYS A 103 -15.40 6.29 8.50
N LYS A 104 -16.14 7.15 7.80
CA LYS A 104 -17.53 7.48 8.13
C LYS A 104 -18.46 6.27 7.98
N ALA A 105 -18.29 5.48 6.92
CA ALA A 105 -19.11 4.29 6.65
C ALA A 105 -18.78 3.13 7.60
N PHE A 106 -17.52 2.94 7.94
CA PHE A 106 -17.03 1.87 8.81
C PHE A 106 -16.11 2.40 9.92
N PRO A 107 -16.64 3.14 10.92
CA PRO A 107 -15.83 3.83 11.93
C PRO A 107 -15.01 2.89 12.82
N HIS A 108 -15.45 1.63 12.98
CA HIS A 108 -14.78 0.63 13.82
C HIS A 108 -13.84 -0.31 13.04
N ARG A 109 -13.79 -0.20 11.71
CA ARG A 109 -12.88 -0.99 10.89
C ARG A 109 -11.53 -0.30 10.77
N VAL A 110 -10.46 -1.08 10.84
CA VAL A 110 -9.09 -0.54 10.73
C VAL A 110 -8.78 -0.20 9.27
N LEU A 111 -8.48 1.07 9.03
CA LEU A 111 -8.02 1.60 7.76
C LEU A 111 -6.57 2.09 7.91
N VAL A 112 -5.67 1.51 7.14
CA VAL A 112 -4.25 1.90 7.10
C VAL A 112 -3.95 2.60 5.78
N ALA A 113 -3.37 3.77 5.83
CA ALA A 113 -2.89 4.44 4.61
C ALA A 113 -1.47 4.00 4.29
N SER A 114 -1.27 3.32 3.15
CA SER A 114 0.07 3.10 2.60
C SER A 114 0.53 4.36 1.89
N ILE A 115 1.70 4.87 2.24
CA ILE A 115 2.27 6.10 1.66
C ILE A 115 3.69 5.88 1.14
N MET A 116 4.12 6.70 0.16
CA MET A 116 5.48 6.69 -0.36
C MET A 116 5.92 8.08 -0.84
N ALA A 117 7.15 8.45 -0.46
CA ALA A 117 7.89 9.59 -0.98
C ALA A 117 9.35 9.19 -1.23
N GLY A 118 10.18 10.13 -1.66
CA GLY A 118 11.62 9.95 -1.74
C GLY A 118 12.32 10.27 -0.42
N SER A 119 13.62 10.00 -0.36
CA SER A 119 14.45 10.21 0.83
C SER A 119 15.81 10.84 0.51
N GLY A 120 15.99 11.37 -0.71
CA GLY A 120 17.27 11.91 -1.20
C GLY A 120 17.54 13.36 -0.82
N SER A 121 16.62 14.05 -0.15
CA SER A 121 16.76 15.43 0.30
C SER A 121 15.80 15.77 1.44
N ASP A 122 16.06 16.88 2.15
CA ASP A 122 15.16 17.36 3.21
C ASP A 122 13.76 17.63 2.68
N LYS A 123 13.62 18.17 1.48
CA LYS A 123 12.31 18.38 0.83
C LYS A 123 11.57 17.08 0.59
N GLU A 124 12.25 16.00 0.25
CA GLU A 124 11.65 14.68 0.09
C GLU A 124 11.23 14.10 1.46
N LEU A 125 12.00 14.36 2.50
CA LEU A 125 11.61 13.98 3.87
C LEU A 125 10.38 14.78 4.35
N GLU A 126 10.29 16.07 4.02
CA GLU A 126 9.06 16.85 4.23
C GLU A 126 7.84 16.26 3.52
N ASN A 127 8.01 15.69 2.33
CA ASN A 127 6.91 15.04 1.61
C ASN A 127 6.32 13.84 2.38
N TRP A 128 7.14 13.07 3.09
CA TRP A 128 6.67 12.02 4.01
C TRP A 128 5.80 12.62 5.12
N GLN A 129 6.22 13.76 5.68
CA GLN A 129 5.47 14.45 6.73
C GLN A 129 4.15 15.00 6.22
N VAL A 130 4.12 15.60 5.03
CA VAL A 130 2.90 16.11 4.39
C VAL A 130 1.90 14.99 4.16
N LEU A 131 2.34 13.87 3.57
CA LEU A 131 1.50 12.68 3.38
C LEU A 131 0.94 12.18 4.71
N THR A 132 1.79 12.05 5.73
CA THR A 132 1.40 11.55 7.04
C THR A 132 0.35 12.43 7.69
N ARG A 133 0.55 13.77 7.71
CA ARG A 133 -0.43 14.71 8.27
C ARG A 133 -1.77 14.60 7.54
N ALA A 134 -1.75 14.62 6.20
CA ALA A 134 -2.97 14.58 5.41
C ALA A 134 -3.79 13.30 5.66
N VAL A 135 -3.16 12.13 5.62
CA VAL A 135 -3.92 10.88 5.79
C VAL A 135 -4.39 10.65 7.23
N GLN A 136 -3.62 11.05 8.25
CA GLN A 136 -4.07 10.93 9.63
C GLN A 136 -5.20 11.92 9.95
N ASP A 137 -5.19 13.12 9.36
CA ASP A 137 -6.26 14.11 9.51
C ASP A 137 -7.55 13.65 8.80
N ALA A 138 -7.44 12.84 7.74
CA ALA A 138 -8.57 12.14 7.11
C ALA A 138 -9.12 10.97 7.94
N GLY A 139 -8.53 10.67 9.10
CA GLY A 139 -9.06 9.72 10.08
C GLY A 139 -8.62 8.28 9.92
N VAL A 140 -7.55 7.99 9.16
CA VAL A 140 -6.99 6.62 9.12
C VAL A 140 -6.40 6.21 10.47
N ASP A 141 -6.39 4.93 10.76
CA ASP A 141 -5.98 4.38 12.06
C ASP A 141 -4.47 4.16 12.17
N ALA A 142 -3.78 3.99 11.05
CA ALA A 142 -2.32 3.84 11.00
C ALA A 142 -1.77 4.28 9.64
N VAL A 143 -0.46 4.47 9.57
CA VAL A 143 0.29 4.73 8.34
C VAL A 143 1.24 3.57 8.07
N GLU A 144 1.26 3.08 6.83
CA GLU A 144 2.24 2.13 6.32
C GLU A 144 3.24 2.84 5.40
N LEU A 145 4.54 2.80 5.75
CA LEU A 145 5.60 3.30 4.89
C LEU A 145 5.98 2.22 3.87
N ASN A 146 5.75 2.48 2.59
CA ASN A 146 6.05 1.51 1.54
C ASN A 146 7.52 1.59 1.11
N PHE A 147 8.36 0.78 1.75
CA PHE A 147 9.78 0.59 1.38
C PHE A 147 9.99 -0.70 0.55
N SER A 148 8.95 -1.15 -0.15
CA SER A 148 8.97 -2.44 -0.85
C SER A 148 8.68 -2.35 -2.35
N CYS A 149 8.23 -1.22 -2.89
CA CYS A 149 7.92 -1.10 -4.30
C CYS A 149 9.18 -1.28 -5.16
N PRO A 150 9.27 -2.34 -6.00
CA PRO A 150 10.49 -2.66 -6.73
C PRO A 150 10.66 -1.87 -8.04
N HIS A 151 9.60 -1.19 -8.48
CA HIS A 151 9.52 -0.60 -9.83
C HIS A 151 9.74 0.92 -9.85
N MET A 152 10.38 1.47 -8.81
CA MET A 152 10.71 2.88 -8.78
C MET A 152 12.09 3.09 -9.40
N ASP A 153 12.17 3.97 -10.40
CA ASP A 153 13.42 4.30 -11.12
C ASP A 153 14.43 5.09 -10.25
N ARG A 154 13.97 5.66 -9.13
CA ARG A 154 14.79 6.44 -8.21
C ARG A 154 15.46 5.56 -7.16
N ILE A 155 16.76 5.82 -6.90
CA ILE A 155 17.55 5.09 -5.90
C ILE A 155 17.15 5.41 -4.45
N ASP A 156 16.39 6.46 -4.23
CA ASP A 156 15.93 6.95 -2.93
C ASP A 156 14.42 6.70 -2.71
N MET A 157 13.83 5.75 -3.42
CA MET A 157 12.41 5.40 -3.31
C MET A 157 12.18 3.88 -3.26
N GLY A 158 11.04 3.51 -2.70
CA GLY A 158 10.54 2.14 -2.69
C GLY A 158 11.53 1.14 -2.08
N SER A 159 11.79 0.05 -2.77
CA SER A 159 12.67 -1.04 -2.29
C SER A 159 14.14 -0.62 -2.10
N ASN A 160 14.56 0.48 -2.71
CA ASN A 160 15.91 1.00 -2.49
C ASN A 160 16.05 1.61 -1.10
N ILE A 161 14.99 2.27 -0.58
CA ILE A 161 14.95 2.69 0.83
C ILE A 161 15.02 1.45 1.72
N GLY A 162 14.20 0.42 1.46
CA GLY A 162 14.12 -0.80 2.26
C GLY A 162 15.43 -1.58 2.38
N LYS A 163 16.35 -1.39 1.44
CA LYS A 163 17.69 -2.02 1.43
C LYS A 163 18.77 -1.17 2.11
N ASP A 164 18.49 0.08 2.40
CA ASP A 164 19.42 1.03 3.00
C ASP A 164 18.98 1.41 4.41
N LYS A 165 19.77 1.00 5.40
CA LYS A 165 19.45 1.26 6.82
C LYS A 165 19.38 2.75 7.17
N VAL A 166 20.17 3.60 6.48
CA VAL A 166 20.18 5.04 6.73
C VAL A 166 18.90 5.65 6.16
N LEU A 167 18.58 5.35 4.91
CA LEU A 167 17.34 5.84 4.29
C LEU A 167 16.09 5.34 5.02
N CYS A 168 16.06 4.08 5.46
CA CYS A 168 14.99 3.56 6.31
C CYS A 168 14.84 4.38 7.60
N SER A 169 15.96 4.65 8.27
CA SER A 169 15.96 5.36 9.55
C SER A 169 15.47 6.79 9.39
N ILE A 170 16.06 7.58 8.48
CA ILE A 170 15.71 9.00 8.34
C ILE A 170 14.26 9.19 7.86
N SER A 171 13.78 8.34 6.92
CA SER A 171 12.40 8.43 6.45
C SER A 171 11.40 8.05 7.54
N THR A 172 11.69 6.99 8.31
CA THR A 172 10.85 6.58 9.43
C THR A 172 10.84 7.65 10.52
N GLN A 173 12.00 8.26 10.83
CA GLN A 173 12.11 9.34 11.80
C GLN A 173 11.29 10.55 11.36
N ALA A 174 11.42 11.00 10.10
CA ALA A 174 10.65 12.13 9.57
C ALA A 174 9.13 11.93 9.74
N VAL A 175 8.64 10.71 9.47
CA VAL A 175 7.23 10.37 9.72
C VAL A 175 6.90 10.38 11.20
N LYS A 176 7.74 9.79 12.05
CA LYS A 176 7.50 9.71 13.50
C LYS A 176 7.45 11.06 14.19
N GLU A 177 8.12 12.09 13.67
CA GLU A 177 8.07 13.45 14.20
C GLU A 177 6.69 14.09 14.11
N VAL A 178 5.86 13.66 13.16
CA VAL A 178 4.53 14.25 12.92
C VAL A 178 3.38 13.27 13.12
N ALA A 179 3.65 11.98 13.20
CA ALA A 179 2.62 10.95 13.35
C ALA A 179 2.02 10.95 14.74
N ARG A 180 0.70 10.99 14.82
CA ARG A 180 -0.12 10.81 16.03
C ARG A 180 -0.78 9.43 16.11
N ILE A 181 -0.58 8.62 15.08
CA ILE A 181 -1.12 7.28 14.91
C ILE A 181 0.02 6.28 14.73
N PRO A 182 -0.21 4.96 14.88
CA PRO A 182 0.81 3.94 14.64
C PRO A 182 1.45 4.05 13.26
N VAL A 183 2.77 3.83 13.20
CA VAL A 183 3.56 3.82 11.98
C VAL A 183 4.09 2.41 11.76
N TRP A 184 3.77 1.84 10.61
CA TRP A 184 4.27 0.55 10.15
C TRP A 184 5.28 0.74 9.03
N VAL A 185 6.23 -0.15 8.93
CA VAL A 185 7.20 -0.18 7.86
C VAL A 185 7.06 -1.49 7.10
N LYS A 186 6.71 -1.41 5.82
CA LYS A 186 6.67 -2.59 4.95
C LYS A 186 7.95 -2.68 4.13
N LEU A 187 8.74 -3.70 4.43
CA LEU A 187 10.00 -4.03 3.76
C LEU A 187 9.78 -5.04 2.61
N THR A 188 10.82 -5.25 1.79
CA THR A 188 10.85 -6.26 0.71
C THR A 188 11.11 -7.65 1.26
#